data_da8454360848a9504fcef5178e8f566a
#
_entry.id   da8454360848a9504fcef5178e8f566a
#
_cell.length_a   1.000
_cell.length_b   1.000
_cell.length_c   1.000
_cell.angle_alpha   90.00
_cell.angle_beta   90.00
_cell.angle_gamma   90.00
#
_symmetry.space_group_name_H-M   'P 1'
#
loop_
_entity.id
_entity.type
_entity.pdbx_description
1 polymer ?
#
loop_
_entity_poly.entity_id
_entity_poly.type
_entity_poly.pdbx_seq_one_letter_code
_entity_poly.pdbx_strand_id
1 'polypeptide(L)'
;MTDQTETRRRPTIDVSRDEHRRTAGDLLPDDLRIDVVTLAVGDLEAMVAYYRDALGLTELTDSRHHAADGVRTAVLGRGTTPLIVLEHRPGLPRASRQSAGLFHTAILFETQAELAATVLSAARHPHSEFVGSSDHLVSEAFYFTDPEGNGIELYWDRPREDWSWSDGQVAMDTIHLDPNRYLQAHLAPADPEARPATERPGAEVGHVHLQVGDIGTAKQFYVDTLGFEQTLMMPSALFISAGGYHHHMAMNVWNSRGAGPRAASLGLGDVRITLPARTDVEAVAERLRDRRIDFQDDGAAVRVLDPWRTPVTLTSEG
;
A
#
# COMPACT_ATOMS: atom_id res chain seq x y z
N MET A 1 -3.29 -65.18 18.74
CA MET A 1 -3.94 -63.86 19.03
C MET A 1 -3.11 -62.82 18.33
N THR A 2 -3.51 -62.52 17.12
CA THR A 2 -2.86 -61.56 16.21
C THR A 2 -3.63 -60.26 16.30
N ASP A 3 -2.96 -59.26 16.83
CA ASP A 3 -3.48 -57.88 16.91
C ASP A 3 -3.22 -57.19 15.56
N GLN A 4 -4.29 -56.87 14.85
CA GLN A 4 -4.28 -56.06 13.62
C GLN A 4 -4.66 -54.63 13.96
N THR A 5 -3.68 -53.77 14.18
CA THR A 5 -3.87 -52.35 14.23
C THR A 5 -4.03 -51.78 12.82
N GLU A 6 -5.26 -51.57 12.43
CA GLU A 6 -5.66 -50.93 11.18
C GLU A 6 -5.35 -49.45 11.23
N THR A 7 -4.27 -49.03 10.58
CA THR A 7 -3.87 -47.60 10.42
C THR A 7 -4.82 -46.96 9.40
N ARG A 8 -5.79 -46.19 9.89
CA ARG A 8 -6.64 -45.32 9.06
C ARG A 8 -5.78 -44.28 8.36
N ARG A 9 -5.56 -44.46 7.06
CA ARG A 9 -5.01 -43.43 6.17
C ARG A 9 -6.00 -42.24 6.11
N ARG A 10 -5.54 -41.06 6.51
CA ARG A 10 -6.25 -39.80 6.24
C ARG A 10 -6.33 -39.59 4.71
N PRO A 11 -7.45 -39.16 4.15
CA PRO A 11 -7.52 -38.83 2.74
C PRO A 11 -6.59 -37.66 2.46
N THR A 12 -5.62 -37.85 1.59
CA THR A 12 -4.86 -36.80 0.95
C THR A 12 -5.82 -36.04 0.03
N ILE A 13 -6.12 -34.80 0.36
CA ILE A 13 -6.82 -33.87 -0.55
C ILE A 13 -5.84 -33.62 -1.70
N ASP A 14 -6.19 -34.09 -2.88
CA ASP A 14 -5.49 -33.80 -4.13
C ASP A 14 -5.75 -32.34 -4.50
N VAL A 15 -4.76 -31.47 -4.26
CA VAL A 15 -4.83 -30.02 -4.55
C VAL A 15 -4.49 -29.72 -6.02
N SER A 16 -4.41 -30.73 -6.87
CA SER A 16 -4.08 -30.60 -8.29
C SER A 16 -5.33 -30.56 -9.17
N ARG A 17 -6.22 -29.55 -8.99
CA ARG A 17 -7.25 -29.27 -10.00
C ARG A 17 -7.40 -27.78 -10.20
N ASP A 18 -7.06 -27.34 -11.42
CA ASP A 18 -7.34 -26.04 -12.04
C ASP A 18 -6.64 -24.80 -11.46
N GLU A 19 -5.31 -24.81 -11.37
CA GLU A 19 -4.57 -23.62 -11.67
C GLU A 19 -4.69 -23.37 -13.19
N HIS A 20 -5.68 -22.59 -13.61
CA HIS A 20 -5.67 -21.98 -14.93
C HIS A 20 -4.34 -21.23 -15.02
N ARG A 21 -3.46 -21.72 -15.89
CA ARG A 21 -2.16 -21.08 -16.13
C ARG A 21 -2.46 -19.69 -16.68
N ARG A 22 -2.28 -18.66 -15.86
CA ARG A 22 -2.50 -17.27 -16.24
C ARG A 22 -1.70 -16.98 -17.49
N THR A 23 -2.33 -16.36 -18.45
CA THR A 23 -1.67 -15.82 -19.65
C THR A 23 -1.18 -14.40 -19.36
N ALA A 24 -0.27 -13.87 -20.17
CA ALA A 24 0.17 -12.48 -20.03
C ALA A 24 -1.00 -11.48 -20.08
N GLY A 25 -2.11 -11.80 -20.76
CA GLY A 25 -3.32 -10.98 -20.80
C GLY A 25 -4.14 -10.96 -19.50
N ASP A 26 -3.86 -11.89 -18.59
CA ASP A 26 -4.51 -11.95 -17.27
C ASP A 26 -3.78 -11.15 -16.20
N LEU A 27 -2.55 -10.67 -16.49
CA LEU A 27 -1.71 -9.94 -15.56
C LEU A 27 -1.81 -8.43 -15.75
N LEU A 28 -1.52 -7.69 -14.69
CA LEU A 28 -1.25 -6.26 -14.77
C LEU A 28 0.16 -6.04 -15.37
N PRO A 29 0.37 -4.93 -16.09
CA PRO A 29 1.67 -4.61 -16.67
C PRO A 29 2.75 -4.40 -15.61
N ASP A 30 3.99 -4.75 -15.97
CA ASP A 30 5.16 -4.69 -15.08
C ASP A 30 5.47 -3.29 -14.56
N ASP A 31 5.14 -2.25 -15.35
CA ASP A 31 5.42 -0.84 -15.05
C ASP A 31 4.28 -0.13 -14.31
N LEU A 32 3.35 -0.88 -13.72
CA LEU A 32 2.34 -0.25 -12.87
C LEU A 32 3.00 0.44 -11.66
N ARG A 33 2.35 1.49 -11.17
CA ARG A 33 2.74 2.13 -9.91
C ARG A 33 1.53 2.55 -9.10
N ILE A 34 1.71 2.64 -7.79
CA ILE A 34 0.76 3.33 -6.94
C ILE A 34 0.97 4.84 -7.15
N ASP A 35 -0.05 5.54 -7.63
CA ASP A 35 0.05 6.98 -7.92
C ASP A 35 -0.07 7.79 -6.62
N VAL A 36 -1.18 7.62 -5.92
CA VAL A 36 -1.48 8.38 -4.71
C VAL A 36 -2.48 7.63 -3.83
N VAL A 37 -2.39 7.87 -2.52
CA VAL A 37 -3.40 7.40 -1.55
C VAL A 37 -4.25 8.56 -1.08
N THR A 38 -5.57 8.42 -1.16
CA THR A 38 -6.51 9.41 -0.64
C THR A 38 -6.94 9.03 0.77
N LEU A 39 -6.88 9.98 1.69
CA LEU A 39 -7.34 9.86 3.07
C LEU A 39 -8.51 10.80 3.34
N ALA A 40 -9.62 10.27 3.84
CA ALA A 40 -10.70 11.06 4.42
C ALA A 40 -10.27 11.52 5.82
N VAL A 41 -10.21 12.83 6.05
CA VAL A 41 -9.70 13.43 7.29
C VAL A 41 -10.74 14.36 7.93
N GLY A 42 -10.75 14.37 9.25
CA GLY A 42 -11.65 15.21 10.04
C GLY A 42 -11.17 16.66 10.19
N ASP A 43 -9.86 16.85 10.30
CA ASP A 43 -9.20 18.16 10.40
C ASP A 43 -8.14 18.31 9.30
N LEU A 44 -8.54 18.93 8.19
CA LEU A 44 -7.67 19.08 7.01
C LEU A 44 -6.42 19.90 7.32
N GLU A 45 -6.57 21.01 8.04
CA GLU A 45 -5.47 21.91 8.36
C GLU A 45 -4.42 21.25 9.26
N ALA A 46 -4.86 20.53 10.29
CA ALA A 46 -3.95 19.82 11.20
C ALA A 46 -3.22 18.68 10.45
N MET A 47 -3.91 17.98 9.55
CA MET A 47 -3.31 16.90 8.77
C MET A 47 -2.32 17.42 7.73
N VAL A 48 -2.64 18.52 7.02
CA VAL A 48 -1.69 19.19 6.11
C VAL A 48 -0.44 19.62 6.87
N ALA A 49 -0.61 20.26 8.04
CA ALA A 49 0.51 20.66 8.88
C ALA A 49 1.38 19.46 9.31
N TYR A 50 0.74 18.36 9.70
CA TYR A 50 1.45 17.14 10.09
C TYR A 50 2.30 16.57 8.94
N TYR A 51 1.71 16.32 7.78
CA TYR A 51 2.44 15.75 6.65
C TYR A 51 3.56 16.68 6.15
N ARG A 52 3.36 18.00 6.23
CA ARG A 52 4.40 18.98 5.93
C ARG A 52 5.54 18.97 6.96
N ASP A 53 5.21 19.07 8.24
CA ASP A 53 6.19 19.33 9.30
C ASP A 53 6.89 18.06 9.78
N ALA A 54 6.18 16.92 9.83
CA ALA A 54 6.73 15.63 10.22
C ALA A 54 7.43 14.90 9.05
N LEU A 55 6.83 14.88 7.87
CA LEU A 55 7.33 14.10 6.74
C LEU A 55 8.05 14.94 5.67
N GLY A 56 8.02 16.26 5.79
CA GLY A 56 8.66 17.17 4.83
C GLY A 56 7.98 17.20 3.46
N LEU A 57 6.67 16.91 3.40
CA LEU A 57 5.90 17.02 2.18
C LEU A 57 5.52 18.48 1.90
N THR A 58 5.24 18.79 0.65
CA THR A 58 4.77 20.10 0.23
C THR A 58 3.37 20.00 -0.38
N GLU A 59 2.55 21.03 -0.21
CA GLU A 59 1.27 21.10 -0.88
C GLU A 59 1.48 21.41 -2.36
N LEU A 60 0.92 20.57 -3.23
CA LEU A 60 1.05 20.65 -4.68
C LEU A 60 -0.24 21.19 -5.28
N THR A 61 -0.10 21.99 -6.33
CA THR A 61 -1.23 22.43 -7.16
C THR A 61 -1.45 21.39 -8.25
N ASP A 62 -2.23 20.34 -7.96
CA ASP A 62 -2.55 19.28 -8.92
C ASP A 62 -4.06 19.08 -9.01
N SER A 63 -4.65 19.56 -10.11
CA SER A 63 -6.10 19.45 -10.35
C SER A 63 -6.59 18.04 -10.61
N ARG A 64 -5.72 17.09 -10.97
CA ARG A 64 -6.09 15.69 -11.25
C ARG A 64 -6.60 14.97 -10.02
N HIS A 65 -6.21 15.42 -8.85
CA HIS A 65 -6.51 14.79 -7.58
C HIS A 65 -7.54 15.56 -6.74
N HIS A 66 -8.16 16.60 -7.30
CA HIS A 66 -9.22 17.31 -6.59
C HIS A 66 -10.55 16.56 -6.69
N ALA A 67 -11.30 16.52 -5.59
CA ALA A 67 -12.63 15.94 -5.57
C ALA A 67 -13.60 16.77 -6.44
N ALA A 68 -14.42 16.07 -7.23
CA ALA A 68 -15.36 16.71 -8.14
C ALA A 68 -16.61 17.28 -7.46
N ASP A 69 -16.88 16.94 -6.21
CA ASP A 69 -18.12 17.19 -5.48
C ASP A 69 -18.06 18.41 -4.53
N GLY A 70 -17.08 19.29 -4.72
CA GLY A 70 -16.88 20.47 -3.88
C GLY A 70 -16.29 20.18 -2.50
N VAL A 71 -15.80 18.97 -2.25
CA VAL A 71 -15.06 18.61 -1.05
C VAL A 71 -13.71 19.32 -1.05
N ARG A 72 -13.36 19.93 0.08
CA ARG A 72 -12.04 20.54 0.24
C ARG A 72 -10.98 19.45 0.25
N THR A 73 -9.96 19.60 -0.59
CA THR A 73 -8.84 18.67 -0.71
C THR A 73 -7.51 19.40 -0.61
N ALA A 74 -6.49 18.69 -0.14
CA ALA A 74 -5.09 19.08 -0.26
C ALA A 74 -4.31 17.93 -0.86
N VAL A 75 -3.46 18.22 -1.84
CA VAL A 75 -2.55 17.25 -2.46
C VAL A 75 -1.16 17.50 -1.89
N LEU A 76 -0.59 16.50 -1.27
CA LEU A 76 0.72 16.57 -0.63
C LEU A 76 1.69 15.64 -1.33
N GLY A 77 2.89 16.10 -1.55
CA GLY A 77 3.91 15.35 -2.27
C GLY A 77 5.33 15.81 -1.99
N ARG A 78 6.27 15.24 -2.73
CA ARG A 78 7.68 15.58 -2.64
C ARG A 78 8.24 15.93 -4.03
N GLY A 79 8.93 17.07 -4.13
CA GLY A 79 9.23 17.64 -5.45
C GLY A 79 7.94 17.93 -6.21
N THR A 80 7.73 17.24 -7.32
CA THR A 80 6.51 17.34 -8.13
C THR A 80 5.63 16.08 -8.05
N THR A 81 6.05 15.07 -7.30
CA THR A 81 5.35 13.78 -7.20
C THR A 81 4.30 13.85 -6.09
N PRO A 82 3.01 13.69 -6.39
CA PRO A 82 1.96 13.56 -5.39
C PRO A 82 2.08 12.23 -4.65
N LEU A 83 1.77 12.21 -3.37
CA LEU A 83 1.84 11.02 -2.52
C LEU A 83 0.52 10.80 -1.78
N ILE A 84 -0.03 11.86 -1.19
CA ILE A 84 -1.22 11.80 -0.35
C ILE A 84 -2.21 12.86 -0.80
N VAL A 85 -3.46 12.46 -0.96
CA VAL A 85 -4.59 13.38 -1.08
C VAL A 85 -5.37 13.35 0.22
N LEU A 86 -5.55 14.51 0.84
CA LEU A 86 -6.40 14.66 2.01
C LEU A 86 -7.76 15.23 1.59
N GLU A 87 -8.84 14.51 1.88
CA GLU A 87 -10.22 14.96 1.67
C GLU A 87 -10.86 15.33 3.00
N HIS A 88 -11.31 16.58 3.13
CA HIS A 88 -11.99 17.03 4.32
C HIS A 88 -13.39 16.44 4.44
N ARG A 89 -13.57 15.51 5.36
CA ARG A 89 -14.83 14.82 5.64
C ARG A 89 -15.21 14.98 7.13
N PRO A 90 -15.49 16.21 7.59
CA PRO A 90 -15.80 16.44 8.99
C PRO A 90 -17.07 15.71 9.39
N GLY A 91 -17.08 15.16 10.60
CA GLY A 91 -18.24 14.42 11.13
C GLY A 91 -18.24 12.92 10.82
N LEU A 92 -17.34 12.39 10.01
CA LEU A 92 -17.14 10.96 9.92
C LEU A 92 -16.46 10.43 11.21
N PRO A 93 -16.86 9.24 11.70
CA PRO A 93 -16.19 8.61 12.83
C PRO A 93 -14.80 8.11 12.42
N ARG A 94 -13.89 7.98 13.37
CA ARG A 94 -12.61 7.28 13.13
C ARG A 94 -12.87 5.82 12.78
N ALA A 95 -12.06 5.26 11.89
CA ALA A 95 -12.10 3.83 11.60
C ALA A 95 -11.76 3.00 12.84
N SER A 96 -12.45 1.87 13.01
CA SER A 96 -12.08 0.91 14.04
C SER A 96 -10.80 0.17 13.62
N ARG A 97 -9.90 -0.08 14.56
CA ARG A 97 -8.71 -0.91 14.32
C ARG A 97 -9.04 -2.36 13.91
N GLN A 98 -10.27 -2.81 14.18
CA GLN A 98 -10.75 -4.15 13.81
C GLN A 98 -11.53 -4.18 12.49
N SER A 99 -11.74 -3.04 11.85
CA SER A 99 -12.39 -2.98 10.53
C SER A 99 -11.36 -3.21 9.43
N ALA A 100 -11.87 -3.63 8.26
CA ALA A 100 -11.09 -3.54 7.04
C ALA A 100 -10.77 -2.08 6.71
N GLY A 101 -9.70 -1.82 5.95
CA GLY A 101 -9.26 -0.48 5.55
C GLY A 101 -7.76 -0.36 5.45
N LEU A 102 -7.22 0.82 5.74
CA LEU A 102 -5.78 1.07 5.70
C LEU A 102 -5.08 0.41 6.89
N PHE A 103 -3.99 -0.31 6.62
CA PHE A 103 -3.00 -0.65 7.62
C PHE A 103 -1.87 0.38 7.62
N HIS A 104 -1.24 0.64 6.46
CA HIS A 104 -0.36 1.78 6.24
C HIS A 104 -0.24 2.17 4.76
N THR A 105 0.10 3.43 4.52
CA THR A 105 0.65 3.92 3.27
C THR A 105 2.16 3.95 3.40
N ALA A 106 2.87 3.36 2.44
CA ALA A 106 4.33 3.27 2.46
C ALA A 106 4.95 4.25 1.46
N ILE A 107 5.81 5.11 1.97
CA ILE A 107 6.56 6.12 1.22
C ILE A 107 7.98 5.61 1.00
N LEU A 108 8.33 5.37 -0.25
CA LEU A 108 9.65 4.93 -0.70
C LEU A 108 10.56 6.13 -0.91
N PHE A 109 11.75 6.08 -0.33
CA PHE A 109 12.80 7.08 -0.49
C PHE A 109 13.92 6.56 -1.39
N GLU A 110 14.46 7.44 -2.23
CA GLU A 110 15.57 7.09 -3.12
C GLU A 110 16.86 6.76 -2.36
N THR A 111 17.07 7.38 -1.19
CA THR A 111 18.29 7.21 -0.41
C THR A 111 18.04 6.97 1.08
N GLN A 112 18.91 6.20 1.70
CA GLN A 112 18.90 6.00 3.16
C GLN A 112 19.09 7.31 3.94
N ALA A 113 19.81 8.28 3.39
CA ALA A 113 20.01 9.58 4.03
C ALA A 113 18.70 10.39 4.09
N GLU A 114 17.91 10.39 3.02
CA GLU A 114 16.59 11.03 2.97
C GLU A 114 15.60 10.32 3.91
N LEU A 115 15.61 9.00 3.93
CA LEU A 115 14.82 8.21 4.87
C LEU A 115 15.21 8.57 6.31
N ALA A 116 16.49 8.56 6.65
CA ALA A 116 16.97 8.87 8.01
C ALA A 116 16.57 10.29 8.45
N ALA A 117 16.68 11.28 7.56
CA ALA A 117 16.27 12.65 7.84
C ALA A 117 14.78 12.78 8.11
N THR A 118 13.94 12.07 7.31
CA THR A 118 12.47 12.07 7.48
C THR A 118 12.06 11.31 8.74
N VAL A 119 12.68 10.16 9.03
CA VAL A 119 12.46 9.39 10.28
C VAL A 119 12.77 10.24 11.51
N LEU A 120 13.91 10.97 11.50
CA LEU A 120 14.26 11.86 12.61
C LEU A 120 13.25 13.00 12.77
N SER A 121 12.78 13.59 11.69
CA SER A 121 11.75 14.64 11.68
C SER A 121 10.44 14.12 12.26
N ALA A 122 9.95 12.98 11.74
CA ALA A 122 8.74 12.33 12.23
C ALA A 122 8.84 11.95 13.72
N ALA A 123 9.96 11.37 14.15
CA ALA A 123 10.16 10.97 15.54
C ALA A 123 10.21 12.14 16.54
N ARG A 124 10.52 13.36 16.07
CA ARG A 124 10.52 14.59 16.88
C ARG A 124 9.20 15.33 16.88
N HIS A 125 8.30 15.00 15.97
CA HIS A 125 7.03 15.70 15.83
C HIS A 125 6.06 15.27 16.96
N PRO A 126 5.43 16.23 17.69
CA PRO A 126 4.67 15.93 18.91
C PRO A 126 3.39 15.12 18.66
N HIS A 127 2.88 15.08 17.44
CA HIS A 127 1.68 14.35 17.05
C HIS A 127 1.98 13.11 16.19
N SER A 128 3.24 12.68 16.13
CA SER A 128 3.66 11.47 15.45
C SER A 128 3.92 10.37 16.48
N GLU A 129 3.34 9.21 16.29
CA GLU A 129 3.58 8.04 17.15
C GLU A 129 4.48 7.05 16.41
N PHE A 130 5.66 6.78 16.94
CA PHE A 130 6.55 5.75 16.43
C PHE A 130 6.05 4.36 16.86
N VAL A 131 5.79 3.49 15.89
CA VAL A 131 5.24 2.15 16.11
C VAL A 131 6.32 1.08 16.11
N GLY A 132 7.38 1.25 15.32
CA GLY A 132 8.48 0.28 15.22
C GLY A 132 9.32 0.45 13.98
N SER A 133 10.29 -0.43 13.80
CA SER A 133 11.17 -0.49 12.64
C SER A 133 11.53 -1.94 12.32
N SER A 134 11.81 -2.22 11.05
CA SER A 134 12.09 -3.58 10.59
C SER A 134 13.04 -3.58 9.38
N ASP A 135 13.92 -4.55 9.36
CA ASP A 135 14.62 -5.01 8.15
C ASP A 135 13.80 -6.16 7.57
N HIS A 136 13.30 -5.98 6.36
CA HIS A 136 12.47 -6.96 5.66
C HIS A 136 13.25 -7.82 4.67
N LEU A 137 14.58 -7.79 4.67
CA LEU A 137 15.50 -8.41 3.71
C LEU A 137 15.48 -7.73 2.32
N VAL A 138 14.35 -7.24 1.88
CA VAL A 138 14.17 -6.48 0.64
C VAL A 138 14.20 -4.98 0.88
N SER A 139 13.90 -4.52 2.09
CA SER A 139 13.79 -3.10 2.45
C SER A 139 14.10 -2.87 3.93
N GLU A 140 14.36 -1.62 4.29
CA GLU A 140 14.50 -1.13 5.67
C GLU A 140 13.42 -0.11 5.94
N ALA A 141 12.60 -0.33 6.98
CA ALA A 141 11.35 0.36 7.20
C ALA A 141 11.18 0.90 8.63
N PHE A 142 10.46 2.03 8.74
CA PHE A 142 10.10 2.70 10.00
C PHE A 142 8.61 3.04 9.97
N TYR A 143 7.89 2.68 11.03
CA TYR A 143 6.46 2.78 11.12
C TYR A 143 6.01 3.87 12.08
N PHE A 144 5.05 4.67 11.65
CA PHE A 144 4.45 5.75 12.40
C PHE A 144 2.92 5.74 12.25
N THR A 145 2.23 6.48 13.11
CA THR A 145 0.85 6.88 12.86
C THR A 145 0.73 8.40 12.83
N ASP A 146 -0.17 8.89 11.97
CA ASP A 146 -0.55 10.30 11.93
C ASP A 146 -1.52 10.68 13.07
N PRO A 147 -1.89 11.96 13.23
CA PRO A 147 -2.78 12.41 14.31
C PRO A 147 -4.17 11.77 14.31
N GLU A 148 -4.64 11.28 13.16
CA GLU A 148 -5.94 10.60 13.03
C GLU A 148 -5.82 9.08 13.11
N GLY A 149 -4.59 8.54 13.25
CA GLY A 149 -4.30 7.13 13.46
C GLY A 149 -4.10 6.33 12.18
N ASN A 150 -3.89 7.00 11.03
CA ASN A 150 -3.51 6.31 9.81
C ASN A 150 -2.07 5.84 9.89
N GLY A 151 -1.81 4.59 9.53
CA GLY A 151 -0.48 4.01 9.50
C GLY A 151 0.36 4.60 8.34
N ILE A 152 1.62 4.85 8.64
CA ILE A 152 2.63 5.35 7.70
C ILE A 152 3.85 4.45 7.82
N GLU A 153 4.35 3.97 6.69
CA GLU A 153 5.65 3.34 6.57
C GLU A 153 6.57 4.27 5.79
N LEU A 154 7.75 4.55 6.33
CA LEU A 154 8.85 5.25 5.66
C LEU A 154 9.93 4.22 5.40
N TYR A 155 10.32 4.01 4.14
CA TYR A 155 11.22 2.91 3.82
C TYR A 155 12.15 3.21 2.64
N TRP A 156 13.20 2.40 2.55
CA TRP A 156 14.15 2.37 1.46
C TRP A 156 14.35 0.92 1.02
N ASP A 157 14.30 0.69 -0.30
CA ASP A 157 14.52 -0.61 -0.89
C ASP A 157 16.00 -0.94 -1.01
N ARG A 158 16.35 -2.16 -0.67
CA ARG A 158 17.64 -2.74 -1.07
C ARG A 158 17.68 -2.90 -2.58
N PRO A 159 18.88 -2.88 -3.22
CA PRO A 159 19.01 -3.18 -4.64
C PRO A 159 18.29 -4.48 -5.01
N ARG A 160 17.57 -4.50 -6.13
CA ARG A 160 16.76 -5.67 -6.54
C ARG A 160 17.60 -6.94 -6.73
N GLU A 161 18.87 -6.80 -7.11
CA GLU A 161 19.84 -7.89 -7.24
C GLU A 161 20.18 -8.58 -5.91
N ASP A 162 19.91 -7.93 -4.79
CA ASP A 162 20.12 -8.49 -3.44
C ASP A 162 18.87 -9.27 -2.94
N TRP A 163 17.75 -9.17 -3.64
CA TRP A 163 16.52 -9.86 -3.25
C TRP A 163 16.63 -11.36 -3.58
N SER A 164 16.20 -12.18 -2.65
CA SER A 164 16.17 -13.64 -2.84
C SER A 164 14.77 -14.13 -3.14
N TRP A 165 14.66 -15.05 -4.08
CA TRP A 165 13.40 -15.66 -4.49
C TRP A 165 13.49 -17.17 -4.40
N SER A 166 12.44 -17.85 -3.92
CA SER A 166 12.29 -19.29 -3.91
C SER A 166 10.86 -19.67 -4.26
N ASP A 167 10.70 -20.60 -5.19
CA ASP A 167 9.38 -21.08 -5.65
C ASP A 167 8.40 -19.98 -6.04
N GLY A 168 8.92 -18.92 -6.70
CA GLY A 168 8.13 -17.75 -7.11
C GLY A 168 7.72 -16.81 -5.98
N GLN A 169 8.22 -17.03 -4.77
CA GLN A 169 7.99 -16.16 -3.62
C GLN A 169 9.26 -15.39 -3.24
N VAL A 170 9.10 -14.12 -2.92
CA VAL A 170 10.19 -13.27 -2.42
C VAL A 170 10.49 -13.62 -0.95
N ALA A 171 11.77 -13.72 -0.63
CA ALA A 171 12.20 -13.92 0.75
C ALA A 171 12.03 -12.61 1.54
N MET A 172 11.05 -12.56 2.41
CA MET A 172 10.79 -11.45 3.32
C MET A 172 10.70 -11.96 4.75
N ASP A 173 11.19 -11.16 5.70
CA ASP A 173 11.10 -11.43 7.14
C ASP A 173 10.87 -10.10 7.90
N THR A 174 10.72 -10.19 9.20
CA THR A 174 10.60 -9.04 10.11
C THR A 174 11.74 -9.13 11.13
N ILE A 175 12.88 -8.55 10.76
CA ILE A 175 14.09 -8.56 11.57
C ILE A 175 14.21 -7.22 12.30
N HIS A 176 14.66 -7.23 13.54
CA HIS A 176 14.82 -6.00 14.30
C HIS A 176 15.84 -5.05 13.65
N LEU A 177 15.41 -3.84 13.36
CA LEU A 177 16.23 -2.72 12.90
C LEU A 177 16.35 -1.70 14.04
N ASP A 178 17.58 -1.44 14.52
CA ASP A 178 17.82 -0.43 15.57
C ASP A 178 17.73 0.99 14.96
N PRO A 179 16.69 1.79 15.30
CA PRO A 179 16.50 3.10 14.70
C PRO A 179 17.63 4.08 15.04
N ASN A 180 18.21 4.01 16.24
CA ASN A 180 19.30 4.92 16.62
C ASN A 180 20.58 4.61 15.85
N ARG A 181 20.89 3.33 15.68
CA ARG A 181 22.03 2.90 14.87
C ARG A 181 21.84 3.28 13.40
N TYR A 182 20.63 3.12 12.88
CA TYR A 182 20.30 3.53 11.52
C TYR A 182 20.49 5.04 11.31
N LEU A 183 19.96 5.87 12.20
CA LEU A 183 20.12 7.31 12.14
C LEU A 183 21.61 7.72 12.24
N GLN A 184 22.38 7.10 13.14
CA GLN A 184 23.82 7.37 13.25
C GLN A 184 24.62 7.04 11.99
N ALA A 185 24.20 6.01 11.26
CA ALA A 185 24.87 5.55 10.04
C ALA A 185 24.52 6.41 8.82
N HIS A 186 23.30 6.90 8.72
CA HIS A 186 22.75 7.43 7.47
C HIS A 186 22.36 8.92 7.52
N LEU A 187 22.28 9.54 8.72
CA LEU A 187 22.07 10.99 8.77
C LEU A 187 23.29 11.71 8.17
N ALA A 188 23.05 12.39 7.06
CA ALA A 188 24.04 13.31 6.52
C ALA A 188 24.31 14.45 7.52
N PRO A 189 25.55 14.97 7.62
CA PRO A 189 25.82 16.23 8.33
C PRO A 189 24.87 17.31 7.81
N ALA A 190 24.40 18.20 8.72
CA ALA A 190 23.55 19.31 8.31
C ALA A 190 24.26 20.11 7.21
N ASP A 191 23.71 20.07 6.03
CA ASP A 191 24.20 20.86 4.89
C ASP A 191 23.59 22.28 5.02
N PRO A 192 24.43 23.33 5.25
CA PRO A 192 23.95 24.70 5.30
C PRO A 192 23.39 25.19 3.95
N GLU A 193 23.71 24.49 2.85
CA GLU A 193 23.18 24.74 1.50
C GLU A 193 22.09 23.73 1.12
N ALA A 194 21.45 23.09 2.12
CA ALA A 194 20.41 22.09 1.89
C ALA A 194 19.33 22.60 0.91
N ARG A 195 19.05 21.80 -0.09
CA ARG A 195 18.04 22.12 -1.12
C ARG A 195 16.69 22.44 -0.47
N PRO A 196 15.94 23.42 -1.02
CA PRO A 196 14.56 23.65 -0.63
C PRO A 196 13.74 22.36 -0.66
N ALA A 197 12.70 22.24 0.16
CA ALA A 197 11.85 21.06 0.20
C ALA A 197 11.29 20.67 -1.18
N THR A 198 11.05 21.66 -2.06
CA THR A 198 10.60 21.48 -3.44
C THR A 198 11.67 20.90 -4.40
N GLU A 199 12.93 20.91 -3.99
CA GLU A 199 14.06 20.43 -4.79
C GLU A 199 14.70 19.17 -4.19
N ARG A 200 14.12 18.62 -3.13
CA ARG A 200 14.60 17.38 -2.54
C ARG A 200 14.42 16.21 -3.50
N PRO A 201 15.27 15.17 -3.44
CA PRO A 201 15.08 13.94 -4.18
C PRO A 201 13.68 13.39 -4.02
N GLY A 202 13.19 12.75 -5.06
CA GLY A 202 11.83 12.22 -5.12
C GLY A 202 11.55 11.21 -4.01
N ALA A 203 10.29 11.10 -3.71
CA ALA A 203 9.75 9.94 -3.02
C ALA A 203 8.49 9.53 -3.77
N GLU A 204 8.09 8.28 -3.63
CA GLU A 204 6.87 7.76 -4.26
C GLU A 204 6.07 6.92 -3.26
N VAL A 205 4.81 6.68 -3.57
CA VAL A 205 4.05 5.65 -2.85
C VAL A 205 4.50 4.30 -3.39
N GLY A 206 5.40 3.65 -2.70
CA GLY A 206 5.92 2.37 -3.16
C GLY A 206 4.94 1.22 -2.96
N HIS A 207 4.16 1.25 -1.86
CA HIS A 207 3.10 0.27 -1.64
C HIS A 207 2.00 0.74 -0.68
N VAL A 208 0.89 0.00 -0.69
CA VAL A 208 -0.22 0.17 0.27
C VAL A 208 -0.51 -1.15 0.96
N HIS A 209 -0.56 -1.13 2.28
CA HIS A 209 -0.94 -2.29 3.07
C HIS A 209 -2.37 -2.11 3.61
N LEU A 210 -3.24 -3.08 3.33
CA LEU A 210 -4.64 -3.07 3.73
C LEU A 210 -4.90 -4.05 4.87
N GLN A 211 -5.86 -3.72 5.71
CA GLN A 211 -6.54 -4.67 6.58
C GLN A 211 -7.76 -5.23 5.85
N VAL A 212 -7.88 -6.56 5.82
CA VAL A 212 -8.98 -7.27 5.15
C VAL A 212 -9.61 -8.30 6.08
N GLY A 213 -10.80 -8.79 5.77
CA GLY A 213 -11.47 -9.80 6.60
C GLY A 213 -10.97 -11.22 6.36
N ASP A 214 -10.52 -11.53 5.12
CA ASP A 214 -10.14 -12.87 4.70
C ASP A 214 -9.11 -12.83 3.56
N ILE A 215 -8.03 -13.61 3.69
CA ILE A 215 -6.93 -13.61 2.72
C ILE A 215 -7.34 -14.31 1.41
N GLY A 216 -8.13 -15.36 1.47
CA GLY A 216 -8.60 -16.06 0.26
C GLY A 216 -9.48 -15.15 -0.61
N THR A 217 -10.39 -14.42 0.01
CA THR A 217 -11.25 -13.42 -0.65
C THR A 217 -10.41 -12.28 -1.24
N ALA A 218 -9.37 -11.80 -0.52
CA ALA A 218 -8.46 -10.79 -1.03
C ALA A 218 -7.71 -11.30 -2.26
N LYS A 219 -7.16 -12.52 -2.21
CA LYS A 219 -6.50 -13.17 -3.35
C LYS A 219 -7.43 -13.25 -4.57
N GLN A 220 -8.67 -13.71 -4.38
CA GLN A 220 -9.64 -13.82 -5.46
C GLN A 220 -9.91 -12.47 -6.15
N PHE A 221 -9.97 -11.38 -5.39
CA PHE A 221 -10.20 -10.05 -5.95
C PHE A 221 -8.92 -9.45 -6.57
N TYR A 222 -7.87 -9.29 -5.80
CA TYR A 222 -6.68 -8.56 -6.24
C TYR A 222 -5.82 -9.38 -7.21
N VAL A 223 -5.65 -10.68 -6.96
CA VAL A 223 -4.81 -11.56 -7.78
C VAL A 223 -5.63 -12.12 -8.95
N ASP A 224 -6.73 -12.82 -8.67
CA ASP A 224 -7.42 -13.59 -9.70
C ASP A 224 -8.34 -12.72 -10.56
N THR A 225 -8.74 -11.52 -10.11
CA THR A 225 -9.61 -10.60 -10.87
C THR A 225 -8.84 -9.39 -11.40
N LEU A 226 -8.17 -8.61 -10.54
CA LEU A 226 -7.45 -7.42 -11.01
C LEU A 226 -6.18 -7.77 -11.82
N GLY A 227 -5.54 -8.90 -11.50
CA GLY A 227 -4.41 -9.39 -12.28
C GLY A 227 -3.03 -9.15 -11.64
N PHE A 228 -2.96 -8.82 -10.36
CA PHE A 228 -1.67 -8.80 -9.66
C PHE A 228 -1.04 -10.18 -9.59
N GLU A 229 0.27 -10.24 -9.52
CA GLU A 229 1.05 -11.44 -9.20
C GLU A 229 1.17 -11.59 -7.68
N GLN A 230 1.04 -12.82 -7.19
CA GLN A 230 1.30 -13.14 -5.80
C GLN A 230 2.81 -13.28 -5.60
N THR A 231 3.42 -12.44 -4.76
CA THR A 231 4.85 -12.49 -4.45
C THR A 231 5.16 -13.19 -3.14
N LEU A 232 4.22 -13.17 -2.18
CA LEU A 232 4.31 -13.96 -0.95
C LEU A 232 2.90 -14.20 -0.39
N MET A 233 2.64 -15.39 0.11
CA MET A 233 1.38 -15.72 0.78
C MET A 233 1.65 -16.46 2.10
N MET A 234 1.03 -15.96 3.16
CA MET A 234 1.02 -16.54 4.50
C MET A 234 -0.41 -16.73 4.99
N PRO A 235 -0.68 -17.54 6.03
CA PRO A 235 -2.04 -17.75 6.55
C PRO A 235 -2.74 -16.46 7.03
N SER A 236 -2.00 -15.39 7.29
CA SER A 236 -2.50 -14.11 7.82
C SER A 236 -2.17 -12.90 6.97
N ALA A 237 -1.44 -13.07 5.86
CA ALA A 237 -1.07 -11.96 4.97
C ALA A 237 -0.88 -12.44 3.53
N LEU A 238 -1.10 -11.54 2.58
CA LEU A 238 -0.89 -11.70 1.15
C LEU A 238 -0.12 -10.48 0.64
N PHE A 239 0.95 -10.71 -0.12
CA PHE A 239 1.74 -9.67 -0.78
C PHE A 239 1.64 -9.89 -2.29
N ILE A 240 1.36 -8.81 -3.01
CA ILE A 240 1.08 -8.86 -4.45
C ILE A 240 1.78 -7.72 -5.18
N SER A 241 2.15 -7.99 -6.43
CA SER A 241 2.92 -7.05 -7.22
C SER A 241 2.64 -7.17 -8.73
N ALA A 242 3.42 -6.48 -9.52
CA ALA A 242 3.69 -6.70 -10.93
C ALA A 242 5.18 -6.44 -11.19
N GLY A 243 5.72 -6.96 -12.29
CA GLY A 243 7.10 -6.70 -12.73
C GLY A 243 8.19 -7.14 -11.74
N GLY A 244 7.92 -8.16 -10.92
CA GLY A 244 8.92 -8.68 -9.99
C GLY A 244 9.31 -7.72 -8.86
N TYR A 245 8.50 -6.71 -8.54
CA TYR A 245 8.66 -5.90 -7.34
C TYR A 245 8.25 -6.72 -6.10
N HIS A 246 8.79 -6.46 -4.92
CA HIS A 246 8.48 -7.28 -3.74
C HIS A 246 6.99 -7.21 -3.35
N HIS A 247 6.36 -6.02 -3.38
CA HIS A 247 4.91 -5.85 -3.36
C HIS A 247 4.50 -4.40 -3.62
N HIS A 248 3.49 -4.19 -4.47
CA HIS A 248 2.79 -2.91 -4.62
C HIS A 248 1.61 -2.81 -3.66
N MET A 249 1.01 -3.95 -3.33
CA MET A 249 -0.02 -4.01 -2.31
C MET A 249 0.21 -5.19 -1.39
N ALA A 250 -0.20 -5.03 -0.13
CA ALA A 250 -0.26 -6.11 0.84
C ALA A 250 -1.60 -6.09 1.57
N MET A 251 -2.05 -7.26 2.02
CA MET A 251 -3.27 -7.45 2.80
C MET A 251 -2.98 -8.30 4.02
N ASN A 252 -3.53 -7.93 5.16
CA ASN A 252 -3.45 -8.74 6.38
C ASN A 252 -4.80 -8.87 7.09
N VAL A 253 -4.87 -9.86 7.97
CA VAL A 253 -6.02 -10.11 8.86
C VAL A 253 -5.63 -10.06 10.34
N TRP A 254 -4.52 -9.38 10.66
CA TRP A 254 -3.95 -9.41 12.02
C TRP A 254 -4.91 -8.86 13.07
N ASN A 255 -5.61 -7.76 12.77
CA ASN A 255 -6.60 -7.16 13.66
C ASN A 255 -8.03 -7.28 13.13
N SER A 256 -8.22 -7.64 11.85
CA SER A 256 -9.47 -7.50 11.10
C SER A 256 -10.03 -8.83 10.59
N ARG A 257 -9.55 -9.97 11.09
CA ARG A 257 -10.05 -11.29 10.68
C ARG A 257 -11.56 -11.39 10.85
N GLY A 258 -12.26 -11.72 9.74
CA GLY A 258 -13.72 -11.82 9.70
C GLY A 258 -14.42 -10.46 9.58
N ALA A 259 -13.68 -9.35 9.37
CA ALA A 259 -14.30 -8.05 9.13
C ALA A 259 -15.16 -8.10 7.86
N GLY A 260 -16.35 -7.53 7.95
CA GLY A 260 -17.25 -7.31 6.81
C GLY A 260 -16.95 -6.00 6.08
N PRO A 261 -17.83 -5.62 5.14
CA PRO A 261 -17.72 -4.36 4.42
C PRO A 261 -17.66 -3.15 5.34
N ARG A 262 -16.81 -2.20 4.98
CA ARG A 262 -16.56 -0.96 5.76
C ARG A 262 -17.80 -0.06 5.82
N ALA A 263 -18.03 0.49 6.99
CA ALA A 263 -18.88 1.69 7.10
C ALA A 263 -18.07 2.94 6.71
N ALA A 264 -18.78 4.02 6.36
CA ALA A 264 -18.15 5.31 6.12
C ALA A 264 -17.41 5.79 7.39
N SER A 265 -16.13 6.07 7.27
CA SER A 265 -15.26 6.50 8.36
C SER A 265 -14.09 7.34 7.83
N LEU A 266 -13.41 8.05 8.72
CA LEU A 266 -12.10 8.62 8.44
C LEU A 266 -11.10 7.50 8.10
N GLY A 267 -10.00 7.86 7.45
CA GLY A 267 -8.95 6.95 6.99
C GLY A 267 -8.99 6.75 5.48
N LEU A 268 -8.75 5.54 4.99
CA LEU A 268 -8.59 5.28 3.55
C LEU A 268 -9.82 5.69 2.73
N GLY A 269 -9.62 6.62 1.81
CA GLY A 269 -10.59 7.07 0.83
C GLY A 269 -10.47 6.35 -0.51
N ASP A 270 -9.26 6.26 -1.07
CA ASP A 270 -9.01 5.63 -2.37
C ASP A 270 -7.54 5.19 -2.48
N VAL A 271 -7.29 4.12 -3.24
CA VAL A 271 -5.96 3.74 -3.72
C VAL A 271 -5.93 3.92 -5.22
N ARG A 272 -5.14 4.86 -5.72
CA ARG A 272 -4.99 5.09 -7.15
C ARG A 272 -3.77 4.37 -7.71
N ILE A 273 -4.02 3.59 -8.75
CA ILE A 273 -3.00 2.79 -9.46
C ILE A 273 -2.94 3.31 -10.89
N THR A 274 -1.76 3.66 -11.34
CA THR A 274 -1.51 4.07 -12.73
C THR A 274 -0.89 2.92 -13.50
N LEU A 275 -1.49 2.63 -14.64
CA LEU A 275 -1.04 1.64 -15.61
C LEU A 275 -0.40 2.37 -16.82
N PRO A 276 0.52 1.74 -17.56
CA PRO A 276 1.21 2.38 -18.69
C PRO A 276 0.27 2.84 -19.79
N ALA A 277 -0.75 2.07 -20.13
CA ALA A 277 -1.62 2.36 -21.26
C ALA A 277 -3.11 2.26 -20.92
N ARG A 278 -3.94 2.99 -21.67
CA ARG A 278 -5.42 2.89 -21.53
C ARG A 278 -5.93 1.47 -21.82
N THR A 279 -5.33 0.76 -22.76
CA THR A 279 -5.66 -0.63 -23.06
C THR A 279 -5.49 -1.57 -21.86
N ASP A 280 -4.57 -1.28 -20.97
CA ASP A 280 -4.37 -2.07 -19.74
C ASP A 280 -5.53 -1.86 -18.76
N VAL A 281 -6.00 -0.60 -18.64
CA VAL A 281 -7.19 -0.26 -17.84
C VAL A 281 -8.45 -0.92 -18.42
N GLU A 282 -8.59 -0.93 -19.73
CA GLU A 282 -9.69 -1.60 -20.45
C GLU A 282 -9.68 -3.11 -20.21
N ALA A 283 -8.51 -3.74 -20.24
CA ALA A 283 -8.36 -5.17 -19.92
C ALA A 283 -8.82 -5.50 -18.49
N VAL A 284 -8.53 -4.61 -17.51
CA VAL A 284 -9.08 -4.77 -16.15
C VAL A 284 -10.60 -4.63 -16.15
N ALA A 285 -11.15 -3.65 -16.88
CA ALA A 285 -12.60 -3.46 -16.99
C ALA A 285 -13.30 -4.68 -17.60
N GLU A 286 -12.68 -5.33 -18.58
CA GLU A 286 -13.19 -6.59 -19.17
C GLU A 286 -13.21 -7.71 -18.14
N ARG A 287 -12.11 -7.92 -17.40
CA ARG A 287 -12.05 -8.93 -16.32
C ARG A 287 -13.11 -8.70 -15.24
N LEU A 288 -13.36 -7.44 -14.86
CA LEU A 288 -14.41 -7.09 -13.90
C LEU A 288 -15.81 -7.43 -14.46
N ARG A 289 -16.09 -7.14 -15.74
CA ARG A 289 -17.35 -7.50 -16.42
C ARG A 289 -17.57 -9.01 -16.45
N ASP A 290 -16.55 -9.76 -16.85
CA ASP A 290 -16.63 -11.22 -16.95
C ASP A 290 -16.92 -11.86 -15.59
N ARG A 291 -16.41 -11.27 -14.52
CA ARG A 291 -16.67 -11.71 -13.15
C ARG A 291 -17.92 -11.10 -12.51
N ARG A 292 -18.65 -10.25 -13.26
CA ARG A 292 -19.89 -9.58 -12.81
C ARG A 292 -19.66 -8.75 -11.54
N ILE A 293 -18.53 -8.08 -11.46
CA ILE A 293 -18.20 -7.12 -10.40
C ILE A 293 -18.59 -5.74 -10.89
N ASP A 294 -19.37 -5.02 -10.08
CA ASP A 294 -19.79 -3.66 -10.40
C ASP A 294 -18.60 -2.70 -10.32
N PHE A 295 -18.47 -1.83 -11.32
CA PHE A 295 -17.47 -0.79 -11.39
C PHE A 295 -17.99 0.43 -12.16
N GLN A 296 -17.31 1.55 -12.04
CA GLN A 296 -17.56 2.76 -12.82
C GLN A 296 -16.40 2.95 -13.80
N ASP A 297 -16.73 3.32 -15.04
CA ASP A 297 -15.76 3.68 -16.08
C ASP A 297 -16.21 5.02 -16.68
N ASP A 298 -15.41 6.07 -16.49
CA ASP A 298 -15.69 7.42 -17.04
C ASP A 298 -14.88 7.74 -18.30
N GLY A 299 -14.21 6.74 -18.87
CA GLY A 299 -13.35 6.88 -20.04
C GLY A 299 -11.91 7.30 -19.69
N ALA A 300 -11.65 7.82 -18.49
CA ALA A 300 -10.32 8.17 -17.99
C ALA A 300 -9.86 7.21 -16.88
N ALA A 301 -10.78 6.73 -16.06
CA ALA A 301 -10.50 5.85 -14.93
C ALA A 301 -11.56 4.75 -14.78
N VAL A 302 -11.12 3.60 -14.30
CA VAL A 302 -11.96 2.52 -13.80
C VAL A 302 -11.92 2.54 -12.28
N ARG A 303 -13.09 2.67 -11.64
CA ARG A 303 -13.24 2.69 -10.17
C ARG A 303 -14.03 1.48 -9.72
N VAL A 304 -13.45 0.70 -8.84
CA VAL A 304 -14.04 -0.52 -8.29
C VAL A 304 -13.94 -0.54 -6.78
N LEU A 305 -14.89 -1.17 -6.12
CA LEU A 305 -14.83 -1.44 -4.68
C LEU A 305 -14.35 -2.88 -4.47
N ASP A 306 -13.37 -3.04 -3.57
CA ASP A 306 -12.97 -4.36 -3.12
C ASP A 306 -14.09 -5.03 -2.28
N PRO A 307 -13.98 -6.30 -1.88
CA PRO A 307 -15.01 -6.99 -1.08
C PRO A 307 -15.34 -6.30 0.25
N TRP A 308 -14.46 -5.46 0.76
CA TRP A 308 -14.68 -4.68 1.98
C TRP A 308 -15.05 -3.22 1.71
N ARG A 309 -15.40 -2.89 0.46
CA ARG A 309 -15.71 -1.54 0.00
C ARG A 309 -14.54 -0.56 0.10
N THR A 310 -13.32 -1.04 -0.04
CA THR A 310 -12.17 -0.16 -0.26
C THR A 310 -12.19 0.29 -1.72
N PRO A 311 -12.23 1.60 -2.01
CA PRO A 311 -12.14 2.08 -3.37
C PRO A 311 -10.74 1.86 -3.94
N VAL A 312 -10.70 1.38 -5.19
CA VAL A 312 -9.49 1.24 -6.00
C VAL A 312 -9.76 1.89 -7.34
N THR A 313 -8.94 2.85 -7.70
CA THR A 313 -9.05 3.59 -8.97
C THR A 313 -7.86 3.23 -9.86
N LEU A 314 -8.14 2.74 -11.06
CA LEU A 314 -7.12 2.45 -12.08
C LEU A 314 -7.19 3.53 -13.16
N THR A 315 -6.04 4.11 -13.48
CA THR A 315 -5.87 5.15 -14.51
C THR A 315 -4.71 4.77 -15.44
N SER A 316 -4.56 5.49 -16.53
CA SER A 316 -3.38 5.38 -17.40
C SER A 316 -2.59 6.69 -17.42
N GLU A 317 -1.33 6.61 -17.86
CA GLU A 317 -0.46 7.79 -17.98
C GLU A 317 -0.90 8.79 -19.06
N GLY A 318 -1.85 8.47 -19.92
CA GLY A 318 -2.38 9.31 -20.98
C GLY A 318 -2.44 8.60 -22.31
#